data_cdd745257a781cd438bb49afcdcebedd
#
_entry.id   cdd745257a781cd438bb49afcdcebedd
#
_cell.length_a   1.000
_cell.length_b   1.000
_cell.length_c   1.000
_cell.angle_alpha   90.00
_cell.angle_beta   90.00
_cell.angle_gamma   90.00
#
_symmetry.space_group_name_H-M   'P 1'
#
loop_
_entity.id
_entity.type
_entity.pdbx_description
1 polymer ?
#
loop_
_entity_poly.entity_id
_entity_poly.type
_entity_poly.pdbx_seq_one_letter_code
_entity_poly.pdbx_strand_id
1 'polypeptide(L)'
;MNTPYTIAVTYHAKPGQRENFLRQLSAEGVIDTIRAERGCLRYDYYLSVQDADELLLVEQWATRADQQVHMGQSHMQTLLRIKEENVESSYISEITL
;
A
#
# COMPACT_ATOMS: atom_id res chain seq x y z
N MET A 1 -6.14 22.37 13.71
CA MET A 1 -6.14 21.73 12.39
C MET A 1 -5.45 20.39 12.48
N ASN A 2 -6.10 19.38 11.93
CA ASN A 2 -5.55 18.04 11.97
C ASN A 2 -4.61 17.82 10.80
N THR A 3 -3.37 17.42 11.11
CA THR A 3 -2.42 17.01 10.09
C THR A 3 -2.83 15.62 9.59
N PRO A 4 -2.87 15.38 8.28
CA PRO A 4 -3.12 14.04 7.77
C PRO A 4 -2.09 13.05 8.29
N TYR A 5 -2.53 11.81 8.47
CA TYR A 5 -1.66 10.72 8.87
C TYR A 5 -1.03 10.10 7.62
N THR A 6 0.29 10.23 7.49
CA THR A 6 1.02 9.77 6.31
C THR A 6 1.99 8.67 6.69
N ILE A 7 1.96 7.58 5.95
CA ILE A 7 2.92 6.48 6.12
C ILE A 7 3.50 6.08 4.77
N ALA A 8 4.73 5.60 4.80
CA ALA A 8 5.39 5.02 3.65
C ALA A 8 5.66 3.56 3.94
N VAL A 9 5.35 2.70 2.99
CA VAL A 9 5.63 1.26 3.09
C VAL A 9 6.61 0.90 1.98
N THR A 10 7.79 0.47 2.36
CA THR A 10 8.76 -0.04 1.39
C THR A 10 8.55 -1.54 1.24
N TYR A 11 8.36 -1.98 0.00
CA TYR A 11 8.20 -3.38 -0.34
C TYR A 11 9.40 -3.88 -1.12
N HIS A 12 9.89 -5.05 -0.76
CA HIS A 12 10.82 -5.82 -1.59
C HIS A 12 10.06 -7.01 -2.14
N ALA A 13 9.80 -6.98 -3.43
CA ALA A 13 9.15 -8.10 -4.11
C ALA A 13 10.10 -9.29 -4.18
N LYS A 14 9.55 -10.49 -4.26
CA LYS A 14 10.34 -11.67 -4.63
C LYS A 14 10.98 -11.40 -6.00
N PRO A 15 12.16 -11.96 -6.29
CA PRO A 15 12.86 -11.66 -7.53
C PRO A 15 11.97 -11.78 -8.76
N GLY A 16 11.89 -10.67 -9.52
CA GLY A 16 11.11 -10.61 -10.76
C GLY A 16 9.61 -10.47 -10.58
N GLN A 17 9.08 -10.33 -9.36
CA GLN A 17 7.63 -10.32 -9.13
C GLN A 17 7.00 -8.95 -8.90
N ARG A 18 7.79 -7.87 -9.00
CA ARG A 18 7.27 -6.51 -8.75
C ARG A 18 6.10 -6.16 -9.67
N GLU A 19 6.26 -6.39 -10.95
CA GLU A 19 5.21 -6.10 -11.94
C GLU A 19 4.00 -7.02 -11.78
N ASN A 20 4.24 -8.28 -11.42
CA ASN A 20 3.16 -9.24 -11.17
C ASN A 20 2.33 -8.82 -9.94
N PHE A 21 3.00 -8.31 -8.90
CA PHE A 21 2.34 -7.78 -7.72
C PHE A 21 1.35 -6.66 -8.10
N LEU A 22 1.82 -5.68 -8.86
CA LEU A 22 1.00 -4.55 -9.30
C LEU A 22 -0.13 -4.99 -10.23
N ARG A 23 0.14 -5.92 -11.12
CA ARG A 23 -0.86 -6.45 -12.04
C ARG A 23 -1.98 -7.15 -11.30
N GLN A 24 -1.66 -7.96 -10.29
CA GLN A 24 -2.67 -8.64 -9.48
C GLN A 24 -3.51 -7.65 -8.68
N LEU A 25 -2.89 -6.63 -8.09
CA LEU A 25 -3.63 -5.59 -7.37
C LEU A 25 -4.63 -4.89 -8.29
N SER A 26 -4.22 -4.60 -9.52
CA SER A 26 -5.09 -3.97 -10.52
C SER A 26 -6.21 -4.91 -10.95
N ALA A 27 -5.90 -6.16 -11.24
CA ALA A 27 -6.88 -7.15 -11.71
C ALA A 27 -7.97 -7.42 -10.67
N GLU A 28 -7.61 -7.39 -9.39
CA GLU A 28 -8.56 -7.62 -8.29
C GLU A 28 -9.31 -6.35 -7.87
N GLY A 29 -8.94 -5.19 -8.42
CA GLY A 29 -9.57 -3.91 -8.08
C GLY A 29 -9.31 -3.41 -6.66
N VAL A 30 -8.29 -3.95 -6.00
CA VAL A 30 -7.99 -3.66 -4.59
C VAL A 30 -7.69 -2.19 -4.36
N ILE A 31 -6.87 -1.60 -5.25
CA ILE A 31 -6.41 -0.21 -5.07
C ILE A 31 -7.57 0.76 -5.20
N ASP A 32 -8.45 0.56 -6.19
CA ASP A 32 -9.62 1.42 -6.37
C ASP A 32 -10.56 1.32 -5.16
N THR A 33 -10.72 0.12 -4.61
CA THR A 33 -11.53 -0.10 -3.41
C THR A 33 -10.95 0.64 -2.21
N ILE A 34 -9.62 0.57 -2.02
CA ILE A 34 -8.95 1.28 -0.92
C ILE A 34 -9.10 2.80 -1.09
N ARG A 35 -8.89 3.30 -2.29
CA ARG A 35 -9.00 4.75 -2.56
C ARG A 35 -10.40 5.29 -2.31
N ALA A 36 -11.42 4.45 -2.38
CA ALA A 36 -12.80 4.82 -2.08
C ALA A 36 -13.14 4.77 -0.60
N GLU A 37 -12.25 4.27 0.26
CA GLU A 37 -12.47 4.21 1.69
C GLU A 37 -12.55 5.61 2.32
N ARG A 38 -13.34 5.70 3.39
CA ARG A 38 -13.47 6.95 4.13
C ARG A 38 -12.10 7.42 4.63
N GLY A 39 -11.78 8.67 4.35
CA GLY A 39 -10.57 9.31 4.83
C GLY A 39 -9.32 9.00 4.03
N CYS A 40 -9.41 8.17 2.99
CA CYS A 40 -8.27 7.90 2.13
C CYS A 40 -7.98 9.12 1.26
N LEU A 41 -6.86 9.79 1.50
CA LEU A 41 -6.44 10.97 0.73
C LEU A 41 -5.45 10.60 -0.36
N ARG A 42 -4.65 9.54 -0.15
CA ARG A 42 -3.63 9.13 -1.08
C ARG A 42 -3.30 7.66 -0.85
N TYR A 43 -3.12 6.92 -1.93
CA TYR A 43 -2.70 5.52 -1.90
C TYR A 43 -2.00 5.24 -3.21
N ASP A 44 -0.68 5.56 -3.28
CA ASP A 44 0.07 5.55 -4.54
C ASP A 44 1.32 4.69 -4.43
N TYR A 45 1.56 3.89 -5.46
CA TYR A 45 2.78 3.10 -5.57
C TYR A 45 3.79 3.79 -6.48
N TYR A 46 5.06 3.69 -6.11
CA TYR A 46 6.18 4.22 -6.87
C TYR A 46 7.22 3.13 -7.03
N LEU A 47 7.80 3.03 -8.22
CA LEU A 47 8.81 2.02 -8.49
C LEU A 47 10.20 2.61 -8.26
N SER A 48 11.09 1.86 -7.59
CA SER A 48 12.48 2.25 -7.48
C SER A 48 13.14 2.16 -8.86
N VAL A 49 13.90 3.17 -9.22
CA VAL A 49 14.70 3.14 -10.45
C VAL A 49 16.04 2.45 -10.26
N GLN A 50 16.44 2.21 -9.00
CA GLN A 50 17.72 1.60 -8.66
C GLN A 50 17.59 0.10 -8.37
N ASP A 51 16.44 -0.34 -7.90
CA ASP A 51 16.22 -1.74 -7.53
C ASP A 51 14.95 -2.24 -8.23
N ALA A 52 15.12 -3.21 -9.12
CA ALA A 52 14.03 -3.74 -9.93
C ALA A 52 12.94 -4.45 -9.12
N ASP A 53 13.23 -4.83 -7.88
CA ASP A 53 12.29 -5.53 -7.00
C ASP A 53 11.76 -4.65 -5.87
N GLU A 54 12.18 -3.39 -5.79
CA GLU A 54 11.73 -2.49 -4.75
C GLU A 54 10.63 -1.55 -5.26
N LEU A 55 9.63 -1.33 -4.41
CA LEU A 55 8.60 -0.32 -4.65
C LEU A 55 8.18 0.31 -3.34
N LEU A 56 7.66 1.52 -3.43
CA LEU A 56 7.22 2.32 -2.29
C LEU A 56 5.74 2.58 -2.42
N LEU A 57 5.01 2.39 -1.33
CA LEU A 57 3.61 2.82 -1.20
C LEU A 57 3.58 4.04 -0.29
N VAL A 58 2.95 5.12 -0.75
CA VAL A 58 2.67 6.27 0.09
C VAL A 58 1.18 6.30 0.37
N GLU A 59 0.80 6.18 1.64
CA GLU A 59 -0.58 6.24 2.10
C GLU A 59 -0.79 7.51 2.91
N GLN A 60 -1.88 8.19 2.65
CA GLN A 60 -2.26 9.35 3.46
C GLN A 60 -3.74 9.24 3.80
N TRP A 61 -4.05 9.39 5.07
CA TRP A 61 -5.40 9.29 5.63
C TRP A 61 -5.74 10.59 6.35
N ALA A 62 -7.01 10.98 6.31
CA ALA A 62 -7.46 12.19 6.98
C ALA A 62 -7.15 12.15 8.47
N THR A 63 -7.28 10.96 9.09
CA THR A 63 -6.95 10.73 10.50
C THR A 63 -6.30 9.36 10.68
N ARG A 64 -5.59 9.20 11.78
CA ARG A 64 -5.05 7.88 12.14
C ARG A 64 -6.17 6.86 12.37
N ALA A 65 -7.32 7.30 12.89
CA ALA A 65 -8.48 6.42 13.09
C ALA A 65 -8.99 5.86 11.76
N ASP A 66 -8.99 6.66 10.69
CA ASP A 66 -9.39 6.19 9.36
C ASP A 66 -8.45 5.10 8.86
N GLN A 67 -7.16 5.24 9.09
CA GLN A 67 -6.19 4.20 8.73
C GLN A 67 -6.42 2.91 9.53
N GLN A 68 -6.79 3.03 10.80
CA GLN A 68 -7.10 1.85 11.63
C GLN A 68 -8.32 1.11 11.08
N VAL A 69 -9.36 1.84 10.66
CA VAL A 69 -10.54 1.24 10.03
C VAL A 69 -10.16 0.54 8.73
N HIS A 70 -9.30 1.18 7.92
CA HIS A 70 -8.77 0.58 6.69
C HIS A 70 -8.14 -0.80 6.94
N MET A 71 -7.34 -0.92 7.98
CA MET A 71 -6.65 -2.18 8.29
C MET A 71 -7.61 -3.33 8.60
N GLY A 72 -8.84 -3.02 9.04
CA GLY A 72 -9.84 -4.02 9.36
C GLY A 72 -10.82 -4.35 8.22
N GLN A 73 -10.68 -3.74 7.06
CA GLN A 73 -11.59 -3.97 5.94
C GLN A 73 -11.41 -5.36 5.34
N SER A 74 -12.52 -5.96 4.90
CA SER A 74 -12.48 -7.33 4.36
C SER A 74 -11.62 -7.45 3.10
N HIS A 75 -11.58 -6.41 2.26
CA HIS A 75 -10.76 -6.43 1.04
C HIS A 75 -9.26 -6.42 1.35
N MET A 76 -8.84 -6.12 2.59
CA MET A 76 -7.44 -6.24 2.99
C MET A 76 -6.96 -7.70 3.01
N GLN A 77 -7.87 -8.66 3.11
CA GLN A 77 -7.51 -10.08 2.98
C GLN A 77 -7.02 -10.41 1.57
N THR A 78 -7.65 -9.80 0.55
CA THR A 78 -7.19 -9.95 -0.83
C THR A 78 -5.80 -9.35 -1.00
N LEU A 79 -5.58 -8.15 -0.45
CA LEU A 79 -4.27 -7.52 -0.49
C LEU A 79 -3.21 -8.39 0.19
N LEU A 80 -3.53 -8.95 1.35
CA LEU A 80 -2.60 -9.80 2.10
C LEU A 80 -2.20 -11.04 1.30
N ARG A 81 -3.18 -11.68 0.65
CA ARG A 81 -2.92 -12.85 -0.19
C ARG A 81 -1.96 -12.51 -1.34
N ILE A 82 -2.22 -11.38 -2.02
CA ILE A 82 -1.37 -10.94 -3.13
C ILE A 82 0.05 -10.61 -2.64
N LYS A 83 0.16 -9.99 -1.47
CA LYS A 83 1.47 -9.71 -0.84
C LYS A 83 2.21 -11.00 -0.53
N GLU A 84 1.55 -11.99 0.04
CA GLU A 84 2.19 -13.27 0.37
C GLU A 84 2.74 -13.97 -0.86
N GLU A 85 2.07 -13.85 -1.99
CA GLU A 85 2.50 -14.47 -3.25
C GLU A 85 3.70 -13.76 -3.88
N ASN A 86 3.83 -12.44 -3.69
CA ASN A 86 4.75 -11.62 -4.49
C ASN A 86 5.78 -10.86 -3.69
N VAL A 87 5.59 -10.66 -2.39
CA VAL A 87 6.44 -9.79 -1.59
C VAL A 87 7.27 -10.61 -0.62
N GLU A 88 8.58 -10.35 -0.60
CA GLU A 88 9.53 -11.01 0.27
C GLU A 88 9.57 -10.36 1.64
N SER A 89 9.61 -9.03 1.68
CA SER A 89 9.66 -8.27 2.92
C SER A 89 9.08 -6.87 2.74
N SER A 90 8.67 -6.27 3.84
CA SER A 90 8.21 -4.89 3.84
C SER A 90 8.48 -4.23 5.20
N TYR A 91 8.60 -2.90 5.18
CA TYR A 91 8.65 -2.14 6.43
C TYR A 91 7.92 -0.82 6.27
N ILE A 92 7.40 -0.32 7.40
CA ILE A 92 6.54 0.87 7.45
C ILE A 92 7.26 1.97 8.21
N SER A 93 7.17 3.20 7.69
CA SER A 93 7.67 4.40 8.37
C SER A 93 6.56 5.46 8.39
N GLU A 94 6.37 6.09 9.54
CA GLU A 94 5.53 7.28 9.61
C GLU A 94 6.31 8.47 9.05
N ILE A 95 5.61 9.31 8.28
CA ILE A 95 6.20 10.52 7.71
C ILE A 95 5.58 11.71 8.41
N THR A 96 6.45 12.51 9.04
CA THR A 96 6.05 13.78 9.66
C THR A 96 6.39 14.89 8.68
N LEU A 97 5.37 15.63 8.30
CA LEU A 97 5.52 16.74 7.35
C LEU A 97 5.52 18.07 8.08
#